data_fafeeffc61ab7e826adf348ed80d786e
#
_entry.id   fafeeffc61ab7e826adf348ed80d786e
#
_cell.length_a   1.000
_cell.length_b   1.000
_cell.length_c   1.000
_cell.angle_alpha   90.00
_cell.angle_beta   90.00
_cell.angle_gamma   90.00
#
_symmetry.space_group_name_H-M   'P 1'
#
loop_
_entity.id
_entity.type
_entity.pdbx_description
1 polymer ?
#
loop_
_entity_poly.entity_id
_entity_poly.type
_entity_poly.pdbx_seq_one_letter_code
_entity_poly.pdbx_strand_id
1 'polypeptide(L)'
;MTTPKELQSNSLPRPEDEVELLDYIEVLVRRRWLIFWVTTCCVALATGHVALQTEAFRSEAIILPSDSHDYLDLTNNPQRRDRQSFYVDILESTSLSRQVLLNAYDYHLDGVPVQGDLLLYFELTSLHRGFEALEGVTEFDSERSGVVTISATTRSPKLSAQIANEYVSQLRLYNQRTHRALVDSQLVFMSGRLNEIRGQLDSLHQELVAFQRRNRDVEPQKISPRATDAALEYQRRLNEIEIHSDLYSTVLNQHEIARVEAKKKMTDFEILALAEPAEFGEKTSLRMAGLFSILVGLVVSAVAAFVVEYLARHRASGRMDFILGELRNDVERFRQFFGRP
;
A
#
# COMPACT_ATOMS: atom_id res chain seq x y z
N MET A 1 -59.96 -60.67 52.67
CA MET A 1 -58.63 -61.16 52.27
C MET A 1 -58.24 -60.44 51.04
N THR A 2 -57.51 -59.37 51.21
CA THR A 2 -56.92 -58.63 50.10
C THR A 2 -55.64 -57.96 50.59
N THR A 3 -54.51 -58.36 50.05
CA THR A 3 -53.17 -57.95 50.34
C THR A 3 -52.91 -56.53 49.82
N PRO A 4 -52.18 -55.68 50.52
CA PRO A 4 -51.83 -54.35 50.04
C PRO A 4 -50.64 -54.42 49.07
N LYS A 5 -50.74 -53.67 48.00
CA LYS A 5 -49.77 -53.45 46.92
C LYS A 5 -48.67 -52.49 47.39
N GLU A 6 -47.47 -52.94 47.37
CA GLU A 6 -46.25 -52.12 47.62
C GLU A 6 -46.15 -50.93 46.65
N LEU A 7 -46.05 -49.76 47.23
CA LEU A 7 -45.68 -48.54 46.54
C LEU A 7 -44.18 -48.55 46.21
N GLN A 8 -43.87 -48.84 44.97
CA GLN A 8 -42.51 -48.54 44.42
C GLN A 8 -42.26 -47.03 44.42
N SER A 9 -41.36 -46.61 45.28
CA SER A 9 -40.81 -45.25 45.25
C SER A 9 -40.01 -45.05 43.96
N ASN A 10 -40.57 -44.29 43.09
CA ASN A 10 -39.90 -43.81 41.84
C ASN A 10 -38.86 -42.78 42.25
N SER A 11 -37.64 -43.22 42.48
CA SER A 11 -36.50 -42.32 42.63
C SER A 11 -36.21 -41.66 41.28
N LEU A 12 -36.62 -40.41 41.12
CA LEU A 12 -36.21 -39.55 40.04
C LEU A 12 -34.66 -39.51 39.96
N PRO A 13 -34.04 -39.64 38.78
CA PRO A 13 -32.59 -39.47 38.67
C PRO A 13 -32.26 -38.03 39.07
N ARG A 14 -31.35 -37.87 40.03
CA ARG A 14 -30.71 -36.58 40.32
C ARG A 14 -30.06 -36.08 39.07
N PRO A 15 -30.18 -34.80 38.72
CA PRO A 15 -29.42 -34.20 37.66
C PRO A 15 -27.94 -34.07 38.14
N GLU A 16 -27.15 -35.11 37.83
CA GLU A 16 -25.70 -35.15 38.11
C GLU A 16 -24.93 -34.47 36.98
N ASP A 17 -25.17 -33.27 36.62
CA ASP A 17 -24.30 -32.48 35.72
C ASP A 17 -24.71 -31.01 35.54
N GLU A 18 -25.46 -30.44 36.48
CA GLU A 18 -25.53 -28.98 36.51
C GLU A 18 -24.24 -28.45 37.17
N VAL A 19 -23.23 -28.16 36.32
CA VAL A 19 -22.05 -27.42 36.74
C VAL A 19 -22.53 -26.03 37.13
N GLU A 20 -22.76 -25.80 38.40
CA GLU A 20 -23.26 -24.53 38.91
C GLU A 20 -22.19 -23.46 38.65
N LEU A 21 -22.57 -22.31 38.04
CA LEU A 21 -21.67 -21.15 37.86
C LEU A 21 -21.00 -20.74 39.17
N LEU A 22 -21.61 -21.07 40.31
CA LEU A 22 -21.06 -20.84 41.64
C LEU A 22 -19.75 -21.61 41.91
N ASP A 23 -19.60 -22.82 41.33
CA ASP A 23 -18.37 -23.60 41.48
C ASP A 23 -17.15 -22.92 40.84
N TYR A 24 -17.37 -22.25 39.70
CA TYR A 24 -16.30 -21.47 39.03
C TYR A 24 -15.90 -20.23 39.83
N ILE A 25 -16.87 -19.56 40.45
CA ILE A 25 -16.61 -18.41 41.31
C ILE A 25 -15.88 -18.83 42.60
N GLU A 26 -16.23 -19.98 43.18
CA GLU A 26 -15.53 -20.50 44.36
C GLU A 26 -14.06 -20.77 44.10
N VAL A 27 -13.72 -21.37 42.94
CA VAL A 27 -12.31 -21.60 42.52
C VAL A 27 -11.56 -20.29 42.36
N LEU A 28 -12.15 -19.26 41.73
CA LEU A 28 -11.54 -17.94 41.54
C LEU A 28 -11.26 -17.25 42.88
N VAL A 29 -12.21 -17.27 43.82
CA VAL A 29 -12.08 -16.68 45.15
C VAL A 29 -11.03 -17.43 45.98
N ARG A 30 -11.02 -18.75 45.91
CA ARG A 30 -10.06 -19.60 46.65
C ARG A 30 -8.61 -19.37 46.20
N ARG A 31 -8.43 -19.14 44.88
CA ARG A 31 -7.11 -18.92 44.25
C ARG A 31 -6.77 -17.47 43.94
N ARG A 32 -7.45 -16.49 44.60
CA ARG A 32 -7.28 -15.03 44.37
C ARG A 32 -5.83 -14.55 44.40
N TRP A 33 -5.01 -15.11 45.32
CA TRP A 33 -3.60 -14.75 45.40
C TRP A 33 -2.77 -15.23 44.23
N LEU A 34 -3.09 -16.40 43.66
CA LEU A 34 -2.47 -16.90 42.44
C LEU A 34 -2.81 -16.00 41.26
N ILE A 35 -4.12 -15.67 41.12
CA ILE A 35 -4.57 -14.75 40.08
C ILE A 35 -3.86 -13.41 40.17
N PHE A 36 -3.77 -12.83 41.35
CA PHE A 36 -3.10 -11.57 41.58
C PHE A 36 -1.61 -11.62 41.18
N TRP A 37 -0.86 -12.63 41.61
CA TRP A 37 0.58 -12.73 41.31
C TRP A 37 0.85 -13.00 39.82
N VAL A 38 0.08 -13.87 39.19
CA VAL A 38 0.22 -14.16 37.75
C VAL A 38 -0.10 -12.91 36.92
N THR A 39 -1.20 -12.22 37.24
CA THR A 39 -1.56 -10.98 36.54
C THR A 39 -0.50 -9.91 36.73
N THR A 40 0.01 -9.73 37.97
CA THR A 40 1.08 -8.77 38.25
C THR A 40 2.37 -9.12 37.49
N CYS A 41 2.73 -10.39 37.40
CA CYS A 41 3.88 -10.84 36.63
C CYS A 41 3.71 -10.56 35.12
N CYS A 42 2.54 -10.83 34.55
CA CYS A 42 2.24 -10.51 33.15
C CYS A 42 2.33 -9.00 32.86
N VAL A 43 1.81 -8.17 33.76
CA VAL A 43 1.90 -6.70 33.64
C VAL A 43 3.36 -6.23 33.74
N ALA A 44 4.13 -6.76 34.70
CA ALA A 44 5.53 -6.41 34.86
C ALA A 44 6.38 -6.82 33.64
N LEU A 45 6.12 -7.99 33.07
CA LEU A 45 6.81 -8.45 31.85
C LEU A 45 6.43 -7.58 30.64
N ALA A 46 5.16 -7.27 30.46
CA ALA A 46 4.70 -6.44 29.35
C ALA A 46 5.21 -4.99 29.44
N THR A 47 5.14 -4.39 30.63
CA THR A 47 5.66 -3.02 30.84
C THR A 47 7.19 -2.98 30.74
N GLY A 48 7.89 -4.00 31.22
CA GLY A 48 9.33 -4.15 31.05
C GLY A 48 9.74 -4.27 29.60
N HIS A 49 9.01 -5.05 28.81
CA HIS A 49 9.24 -5.18 27.36
C HIS A 49 9.07 -3.84 26.64
N VAL A 50 7.98 -3.10 26.91
CA VAL A 50 7.77 -1.78 26.32
C VAL A 50 8.81 -0.76 26.74
N ALA A 51 9.28 -0.81 28.01
CA ALA A 51 10.33 0.08 28.50
C ALA A 51 11.69 -0.15 27.82
N LEU A 52 11.96 -1.38 27.37
CA LEU A 52 13.18 -1.76 26.65
C LEU A 52 13.09 -1.50 25.13
N GLN A 53 11.90 -1.16 24.59
CA GLN A 53 11.78 -0.82 23.18
C GLN A 53 12.51 0.48 22.87
N THR A 54 13.29 0.46 21.80
CA THR A 54 13.95 1.65 21.25
C THR A 54 12.89 2.63 20.71
N GLU A 55 13.14 3.92 20.88
CA GLU A 55 12.26 4.96 20.33
C GLU A 55 12.25 4.88 18.80
N ALA A 56 11.07 4.93 18.24
CA ALA A 56 10.87 5.03 16.80
C ALA A 56 10.33 6.44 16.50
N PHE A 57 10.85 7.06 15.47
CA PHE A 57 10.46 8.41 15.04
C PHE A 57 9.74 8.29 13.70
N ARG A 58 8.48 8.73 13.66
CA ARG A 58 7.66 8.76 12.46
C ARG A 58 7.68 10.17 11.89
N SER A 59 7.97 10.28 10.60
CA SER A 59 7.89 11.53 9.83
C SER A 59 7.01 11.30 8.62
N GLU A 60 6.20 12.31 8.28
CA GLU A 60 5.17 12.21 7.25
C GLU A 60 5.33 13.31 6.21
N ALA A 61 5.29 12.96 4.94
CA ALA A 61 5.13 13.88 3.82
C ALA A 61 3.74 13.71 3.21
N ILE A 62 3.13 14.83 2.83
CA ILE A 62 1.75 14.87 2.36
C ILE A 62 1.72 15.43 0.94
N ILE A 63 1.13 14.68 0.02
CA ILE A 63 0.96 15.09 -1.37
C ILE A 63 -0.52 15.07 -1.76
N LEU A 64 -0.91 15.98 -2.62
CA LEU A 64 -2.23 16.04 -3.23
C LEU A 64 -2.10 15.80 -4.73
N PRO A 65 -2.59 14.67 -5.25
CA PRO A 65 -2.69 14.44 -6.70
C PRO A 65 -3.46 15.58 -7.37
N SER A 66 -2.85 16.25 -8.35
CA SER A 66 -3.45 17.38 -9.04
C SER A 66 -4.39 16.87 -10.12
N ASP A 67 -5.67 17.19 -9.99
CA ASP A 67 -6.63 17.09 -11.09
C ASP A 67 -6.44 18.30 -11.99
N SER A 68 -5.66 18.19 -13.03
CA SER A 68 -5.41 19.30 -13.95
C SER A 68 -6.68 19.81 -14.68
N HIS A 69 -7.84 19.21 -14.47
CA HIS A 69 -9.07 19.55 -15.14
C HIS A 69 -10.33 19.72 -14.30
N ASP A 70 -10.31 19.51 -12.96
CA ASP A 70 -11.57 19.55 -12.20
C ASP A 70 -11.42 20.12 -10.78
N TYR A 71 -11.07 21.40 -10.69
CA TYR A 71 -11.04 22.13 -9.40
C TYR A 71 -12.44 22.35 -8.76
N LEU A 72 -13.52 21.93 -9.42
CA LEU A 72 -14.90 22.24 -9.01
C LEU A 72 -15.75 21.02 -8.64
N ASP A 73 -15.28 19.79 -8.83
CA ASP A 73 -16.05 18.61 -8.46
C ASP A 73 -15.72 18.12 -7.04
N LEU A 74 -16.38 18.72 -6.06
CA LEU A 74 -16.36 18.30 -4.64
C LEU A 74 -17.20 17.03 -4.40
N THR A 75 -17.74 16.42 -5.45
CA THR A 75 -18.56 15.22 -5.34
C THR A 75 -17.70 13.96 -5.25
N ASN A 76 -18.25 12.93 -4.62
CA ASN A 76 -17.69 11.57 -4.43
C ASN A 76 -17.42 10.88 -5.79
N ASN A 77 -16.48 11.37 -6.58
CA ASN A 77 -16.17 10.80 -7.88
C ASN A 77 -15.33 9.51 -7.69
N PRO A 78 -15.83 8.32 -8.13
CA PRO A 78 -15.10 7.07 -8.01
C PRO A 78 -13.74 7.11 -8.72
N GLN A 79 -13.56 7.92 -9.76
CA GLN A 79 -12.29 8.12 -10.45
C GLN A 79 -11.19 8.76 -9.59
N ARG A 80 -11.54 9.45 -8.51
CA ARG A 80 -10.56 9.97 -7.53
C ARG A 80 -9.92 8.84 -6.73
N ARG A 81 -10.69 7.84 -6.32
CA ARG A 81 -10.17 6.67 -5.59
C ARG A 81 -9.21 5.85 -6.44
N ASP A 82 -9.53 5.68 -7.72
CA ASP A 82 -8.67 4.95 -8.64
C ASP A 82 -7.32 5.64 -8.85
N ARG A 83 -7.29 6.98 -8.81
CA ARG A 83 -6.02 7.72 -8.92
C ARG A 83 -5.17 7.70 -7.66
N GLN A 84 -5.79 7.78 -6.48
CA GLN A 84 -5.06 7.71 -5.22
C GLN A 84 -4.40 6.34 -5.06
N SER A 85 -5.14 5.26 -5.32
CA SER A 85 -4.59 3.91 -5.33
C SER A 85 -3.46 3.78 -6.35
N PHE A 86 -3.58 4.43 -7.52
CA PHE A 86 -2.51 4.46 -8.53
C PHE A 86 -1.21 5.11 -8.01
N TYR A 87 -1.30 6.22 -7.23
CA TYR A 87 -0.12 6.82 -6.62
C TYR A 87 0.49 5.93 -5.55
N VAL A 88 -0.35 5.27 -4.74
CA VAL A 88 0.11 4.29 -3.76
C VAL A 88 0.80 3.11 -4.46
N ASP A 89 0.21 2.55 -5.53
CA ASP A 89 0.81 1.47 -6.31
C ASP A 89 2.18 1.86 -6.91
N ILE A 90 2.33 3.12 -7.35
CA ILE A 90 3.61 3.64 -7.82
C ILE A 90 4.63 3.73 -6.67
N LEU A 91 4.22 4.24 -5.50
CA LEU A 91 5.08 4.38 -4.32
C LEU A 91 5.55 3.02 -3.80
N GLU A 92 4.69 2.00 -3.83
CA GLU A 92 5.01 0.62 -3.47
C GLU A 92 5.82 -0.12 -4.55
N SER A 93 5.97 0.48 -5.73
CA SER A 93 6.70 -0.17 -6.82
C SER A 93 8.16 -0.43 -6.48
N THR A 94 8.66 -1.61 -6.81
CA THR A 94 10.07 -2.01 -6.63
C THR A 94 11.04 -1.03 -7.31
N SER A 95 10.60 -0.35 -8.37
CA SER A 95 11.42 0.63 -9.09
C SER A 95 11.71 1.87 -8.27
N LEU A 96 10.70 2.43 -7.58
CA LEU A 96 10.88 3.56 -6.69
C LEU A 96 11.65 3.15 -5.43
N SER A 97 11.21 2.05 -4.79
CA SER A 97 11.84 1.52 -3.58
C SER A 97 13.33 1.25 -3.78
N ARG A 98 13.74 0.79 -4.97
CA ARG A 98 15.15 0.61 -5.31
C ARG A 98 15.93 1.93 -5.28
N GLN A 99 15.36 3.00 -5.85
CA GLN A 99 16.05 4.29 -5.90
C GLN A 99 16.16 4.89 -4.51
N VAL A 100 15.11 4.79 -3.69
CA VAL A 100 15.13 5.20 -2.29
C VAL A 100 16.14 4.38 -1.48
N LEU A 101 16.17 3.06 -1.67
CA LEU A 101 17.07 2.17 -0.94
C LEU A 101 18.55 2.44 -1.20
N LEU A 102 18.91 2.79 -2.45
CA LEU A 102 20.28 3.01 -2.88
C LEU A 102 20.72 4.49 -2.83
N ASN A 103 19.84 5.39 -2.41
CA ASN A 103 20.20 6.80 -2.24
C ASN A 103 21.06 6.98 -0.98
N ALA A 104 21.89 8.03 -0.97
CA ALA A 104 22.74 8.35 0.16
C ALA A 104 21.99 9.23 1.17
N TYR A 105 22.01 8.84 2.44
CA TYR A 105 21.38 9.53 3.55
C TYR A 105 22.37 9.90 4.62
N ASP A 106 22.10 10.98 5.36
CA ASP A 106 22.87 11.39 6.53
C ASP A 106 22.16 10.90 7.80
N TYR A 107 22.74 9.94 8.48
CA TYR A 107 22.20 9.38 9.75
C TYR A 107 23.30 9.14 10.76
N HIS A 108 22.92 8.81 11.99
CA HIS A 108 23.84 8.42 13.04
C HIS A 108 23.77 6.91 13.27
N LEU A 109 24.90 6.24 13.16
CA LEU A 109 25.07 4.85 13.55
C LEU A 109 25.90 4.83 14.84
N ASP A 110 25.34 4.33 15.93
CA ASP A 110 25.98 4.29 17.27
C ASP A 110 26.54 5.65 17.72
N GLY A 111 25.85 6.74 17.36
CA GLY A 111 26.25 8.10 17.72
C GLY A 111 27.29 8.74 16.79
N VAL A 112 27.78 8.01 15.78
CA VAL A 112 28.70 8.52 14.76
C VAL A 112 27.90 8.96 13.53
N PRO A 113 28.11 10.18 13.00
CA PRO A 113 27.49 10.61 11.76
C PRO A 113 28.06 9.80 10.58
N VAL A 114 27.20 9.13 9.85
CA VAL A 114 27.53 8.31 8.69
C VAL A 114 26.70 8.78 7.50
N GLN A 115 27.33 8.83 6.33
CA GLN A 115 26.64 9.01 5.06
C GLN A 115 26.68 7.69 4.31
N GLY A 116 25.54 7.12 3.99
CA GLY A 116 25.43 5.84 3.32
C GLY A 116 24.01 5.54 2.83
N ASP A 117 23.88 4.44 2.13
CA ASP A 117 22.59 3.93 1.67
C ASP A 117 21.81 3.23 2.80
N LEU A 118 20.54 2.91 2.54
CA LEU A 118 19.71 2.21 3.53
C LEU A 118 20.13 0.76 3.72
N LEU A 119 20.82 0.13 2.76
CA LEU A 119 21.36 -1.22 2.95
C LEU A 119 22.39 -1.22 4.07
N LEU A 120 23.25 -0.20 4.12
CA LEU A 120 24.21 -0.03 5.20
C LEU A 120 23.52 0.25 6.55
N TYR A 121 22.48 1.09 6.54
CA TYR A 121 21.69 1.39 7.75
C TYR A 121 21.03 0.14 8.35
N PHE A 122 20.47 -0.73 7.48
CA PHE A 122 19.85 -1.98 7.90
C PHE A 122 20.83 -3.13 8.10
N GLU A 123 22.15 -2.90 7.87
CA GLU A 123 23.20 -3.94 7.93
C GLU A 123 22.92 -5.11 6.97
N LEU A 124 22.36 -4.83 5.81
CA LEU A 124 21.95 -5.82 4.81
C LEU A 124 22.86 -5.77 3.58
N THR A 125 23.18 -6.94 3.04
CA THR A 125 23.93 -7.08 1.77
C THR A 125 23.04 -7.44 0.57
N SER A 126 21.80 -7.86 0.83
CA SER A 126 20.86 -8.30 -0.20
C SER A 126 19.81 -7.25 -0.46
N LEU A 127 19.62 -6.88 -1.74
CA LEU A 127 18.56 -5.96 -2.17
C LEU A 127 17.16 -6.45 -1.79
N HIS A 128 16.92 -7.75 -1.89
CA HIS A 128 15.60 -8.32 -1.56
C HIS A 128 15.24 -8.10 -0.08
N ARG A 129 16.17 -8.39 0.83
CA ARG A 129 15.97 -8.09 2.26
C ARG A 129 15.89 -6.59 2.53
N GLY A 130 16.59 -5.79 1.72
CA GLY A 130 16.51 -4.33 1.77
C GLY A 130 15.10 -3.83 1.45
N PHE A 131 14.42 -4.41 0.47
CA PHE A 131 13.03 -4.08 0.16
C PHE A 131 12.08 -4.46 1.29
N GLU A 132 12.20 -5.65 1.86
CA GLU A 132 11.40 -6.09 3.02
C GLU A 132 11.62 -5.16 4.24
N ALA A 133 12.87 -4.78 4.50
CA ALA A 133 13.18 -3.85 5.58
C ALA A 133 12.62 -2.44 5.33
N LEU A 134 12.68 -1.96 4.09
CA LEU A 134 12.14 -0.66 3.70
C LEU A 134 10.61 -0.64 3.80
N GLU A 135 9.94 -1.69 3.32
CA GLU A 135 8.47 -1.87 3.46
C GLU A 135 8.04 -1.92 4.93
N GLY A 136 8.86 -2.53 5.80
CA GLY A 136 8.60 -2.56 7.24
C GLY A 136 8.74 -1.20 7.96
N VAL A 137 9.40 -0.21 7.35
CA VAL A 137 9.60 1.13 7.93
C VAL A 137 8.86 2.24 7.18
N THR A 138 8.24 1.94 6.04
CA THR A 138 7.47 2.90 5.24
C THR A 138 6.01 2.49 5.18
N GLU A 139 5.12 3.46 5.19
CA GLU A 139 3.68 3.25 5.08
C GLU A 139 3.09 4.32 4.15
N PHE A 140 2.25 3.90 3.22
CA PHE A 140 1.58 4.78 2.27
C PHE A 140 0.08 4.68 2.51
N ASP A 141 -0.54 5.79 2.85
CA ASP A 141 -1.98 5.86 3.11
C ASP A 141 -2.65 6.84 2.16
N SER A 142 -3.85 6.49 1.73
CA SER A 142 -4.70 7.34 0.90
C SER A 142 -5.99 7.67 1.61
N GLU A 143 -6.14 8.91 2.03
CA GLU A 143 -7.35 9.37 2.69
C GLU A 143 -8.48 9.66 1.70
N ARG A 144 -9.71 9.62 2.20
CA ARG A 144 -10.92 10.00 1.41
C ARG A 144 -10.89 11.45 0.93
N SER A 145 -10.09 12.29 1.55
CA SER A 145 -9.86 13.69 1.18
C SER A 145 -9.15 13.87 -0.18
N GLY A 146 -8.56 12.81 -0.71
CA GLY A 146 -7.77 12.86 -1.93
C GLY A 146 -6.27 12.98 -1.68
N VAL A 147 -5.88 13.08 -0.44
CA VAL A 147 -4.50 13.23 -0.01
C VAL A 147 -3.82 11.87 0.09
N VAL A 148 -2.55 11.81 -0.31
CA VAL A 148 -1.68 10.64 -0.10
C VAL A 148 -0.61 11.02 0.91
N THR A 149 -0.55 10.26 1.99
CA THR A 149 0.42 10.41 3.07
C THR A 149 1.53 9.38 2.93
N ILE A 150 2.76 9.83 2.95
CA ILE A 150 3.98 9.02 2.88
C ILE A 150 4.64 9.09 4.23
N SER A 151 4.61 8.02 4.99
CA SER A 151 5.18 7.93 6.32
C SER A 151 6.45 7.08 6.32
N ALA A 152 7.44 7.48 7.08
CA ALA A 152 8.61 6.66 7.34
C ALA A 152 8.92 6.65 8.85
N THR A 153 9.21 5.46 9.38
CA THR A 153 9.46 5.25 10.81
C THR A 153 10.81 4.59 11.01
N THR A 154 11.76 5.31 11.61
CA THR A 154 13.11 4.80 11.89
C THR A 154 13.56 5.20 13.30
N ARG A 155 14.76 4.74 13.71
CA ARG A 155 15.37 5.14 14.99
C ARG A 155 15.95 6.56 14.97
N SER A 156 16.08 7.17 13.78
CA SER A 156 16.62 8.53 13.63
C SER A 156 15.54 9.44 13.03
N PRO A 157 15.11 10.51 13.73
CA PRO A 157 14.09 11.42 13.22
C PRO A 157 14.50 12.08 11.90
N LYS A 158 15.79 12.39 11.75
CA LYS A 158 16.33 12.96 10.52
C LYS A 158 16.22 11.97 9.34
N LEU A 159 16.53 10.70 9.57
CA LEU A 159 16.46 9.67 8.53
C LEU A 159 15.03 9.42 8.10
N SER A 160 14.07 9.35 9.03
CA SER A 160 12.65 9.19 8.72
C SER A 160 12.16 10.29 7.77
N ALA A 161 12.47 11.55 8.09
CA ALA A 161 12.12 12.69 7.24
C ALA A 161 12.80 12.63 5.86
N GLN A 162 14.07 12.23 5.82
CA GLN A 162 14.80 12.09 4.55
C GLN A 162 14.21 11.00 3.66
N ILE A 163 13.84 9.84 4.23
CA ILE A 163 13.21 8.73 3.47
C ILE A 163 11.87 9.17 2.88
N ALA A 164 10.99 9.77 3.69
CA ALA A 164 9.69 10.23 3.22
C ALA A 164 9.83 11.30 2.11
N ASN A 165 10.74 12.27 2.29
CA ASN A 165 11.02 13.29 1.28
C ASN A 165 11.66 12.73 0.01
N GLU A 166 12.48 11.67 0.14
CA GLU A 166 13.07 11.01 -1.02
C GLU A 166 12.02 10.28 -1.86
N TYR A 167 11.02 9.64 -1.23
CA TYR A 167 9.88 9.09 -1.95
C TYR A 167 9.14 10.17 -2.76
N VAL A 168 8.89 11.33 -2.18
CA VAL A 168 8.28 12.47 -2.89
C VAL A 168 9.15 12.92 -4.07
N SER A 169 10.48 12.99 -3.88
CA SER A 169 11.44 13.37 -4.91
C SER A 169 11.45 12.36 -6.07
N GLN A 170 11.51 11.07 -5.75
CA GLN A 170 11.52 10.00 -6.74
C GLN A 170 10.19 9.90 -7.49
N LEU A 171 9.07 10.07 -6.81
CA LEU A 171 7.75 10.15 -7.44
C LEU A 171 7.65 11.32 -8.43
N ARG A 172 8.19 12.49 -8.05
CA ARG A 172 8.25 13.64 -8.96
C ARG A 172 9.09 13.33 -10.21
N LEU A 173 10.25 12.72 -10.04
CA LEU A 173 11.12 12.34 -11.15
C LEU A 173 10.46 11.28 -12.05
N TYR A 174 9.77 10.32 -11.46
CA TYR A 174 9.02 9.30 -12.18
C TYR A 174 7.93 9.93 -13.07
N ASN A 175 7.09 10.80 -12.49
CA ASN A 175 6.04 11.49 -13.22
C ASN A 175 6.63 12.37 -14.36
N GLN A 176 7.67 13.12 -14.08
CA GLN A 176 8.33 13.94 -15.12
C GLN A 176 8.88 13.09 -16.27
N ARG A 177 9.50 11.94 -15.98
CA ARG A 177 10.02 11.03 -17.01
C ARG A 177 8.91 10.42 -17.83
N THR A 178 7.86 9.92 -17.17
CA THR A 178 6.70 9.30 -17.82
C THR A 178 5.96 10.30 -18.69
N HIS A 179 5.69 11.50 -18.17
CA HIS A 179 5.04 12.57 -18.93
C HIS A 179 5.87 12.97 -20.15
N ARG A 180 7.16 13.18 -20.01
CA ARG A 180 8.05 13.49 -21.14
C ARG A 180 8.04 12.39 -22.19
N ALA A 181 8.18 11.14 -21.79
CA ALA A 181 8.17 10.01 -22.72
C ALA A 181 6.86 9.94 -23.52
N LEU A 182 5.73 10.19 -22.86
CA LEU A 182 4.42 10.22 -23.49
C LEU A 182 4.30 11.35 -24.52
N VAL A 183 4.65 12.58 -24.13
CA VAL A 183 4.58 13.75 -25.00
C VAL A 183 5.56 13.66 -26.18
N ASP A 184 6.78 13.17 -25.93
CA ASP A 184 7.78 12.97 -26.99
C ASP A 184 7.27 11.93 -28.02
N SER A 185 6.69 10.83 -27.55
CA SER A 185 6.06 9.82 -28.42
C SER A 185 4.91 10.42 -29.27
N GLN A 186 4.08 11.26 -28.66
CA GLN A 186 2.97 11.93 -29.34
C GLN A 186 3.49 12.92 -30.38
N LEU A 187 4.55 13.70 -30.09
CA LEU A 187 5.17 14.61 -31.03
C LEU A 187 5.78 13.88 -32.23
N VAL A 188 6.48 12.77 -31.99
CA VAL A 188 7.02 11.91 -33.07
C VAL A 188 5.89 11.39 -33.97
N PHE A 189 4.81 10.85 -33.39
CA PHE A 189 3.66 10.39 -34.13
C PHE A 189 3.02 11.50 -34.98
N MET A 190 2.77 12.68 -34.39
CA MET A 190 2.14 13.81 -35.09
C MET A 190 3.06 14.35 -36.20
N SER A 191 4.37 14.43 -35.98
CA SER A 191 5.31 14.86 -37.01
C SER A 191 5.36 13.90 -38.20
N GLY A 192 5.29 12.59 -37.94
CA GLY A 192 5.14 11.57 -38.98
C GLY A 192 3.85 11.75 -39.77
N ARG A 193 2.73 12.00 -39.10
CA ARG A 193 1.42 12.23 -39.72
C ARG A 193 1.40 13.51 -40.55
N LEU A 194 2.01 14.60 -40.11
CA LEU A 194 2.16 15.83 -40.85
C LEU A 194 2.94 15.62 -42.16
N ASN A 195 4.04 14.87 -42.12
CA ASN A 195 4.82 14.54 -43.30
C ASN A 195 4.03 13.69 -44.29
N GLU A 196 3.25 12.74 -43.83
CA GLU A 196 2.36 11.93 -44.69
C GLU A 196 1.30 12.76 -45.37
N ILE A 197 0.57 13.61 -44.62
CA ILE A 197 -0.50 14.48 -45.21
C ILE A 197 0.12 15.48 -46.19
N ARG A 198 1.31 16.02 -45.89
CA ARG A 198 2.03 16.89 -46.80
C ARG A 198 2.37 16.19 -48.12
N GLY A 199 2.88 14.96 -48.06
CA GLY A 199 3.15 14.15 -49.25
C GLY A 199 1.89 13.87 -50.06
N GLN A 200 0.75 13.61 -49.41
CA GLN A 200 -0.56 13.44 -50.08
C GLN A 200 -1.01 14.74 -50.73
N LEU A 201 -0.91 15.88 -50.06
CA LEU A 201 -1.21 17.19 -50.63
C LEU A 201 -0.37 17.51 -51.86
N ASP A 202 0.94 17.26 -51.80
CA ASP A 202 1.85 17.47 -52.93
C ASP A 202 1.47 16.58 -54.12
N SER A 203 1.08 15.33 -53.89
CA SER A 203 0.57 14.40 -54.91
C SER A 203 -0.71 14.91 -55.54
N LEU A 204 -1.73 15.31 -54.72
CA LEU A 204 -3.00 15.85 -55.18
C LEU A 204 -2.81 17.14 -55.99
N HIS A 205 -1.91 18.01 -55.58
CA HIS A 205 -1.59 19.21 -56.37
C HIS A 205 -0.98 18.88 -57.74
N GLN A 206 -0.05 17.91 -57.79
CA GLN A 206 0.52 17.44 -59.04
C GLN A 206 -0.52 16.82 -59.95
N GLU A 207 -1.43 16.02 -59.40
CA GLU A 207 -2.54 15.45 -60.15
C GLU A 207 -3.50 16.51 -60.69
N LEU A 208 -3.81 17.53 -59.89
CA LEU A 208 -4.64 18.67 -60.34
C LEU A 208 -3.99 19.42 -61.50
N VAL A 209 -2.68 19.70 -61.40
CA VAL A 209 -1.92 20.35 -62.48
C VAL A 209 -1.88 19.48 -63.73
N ALA A 210 -1.68 18.16 -63.59
CA ALA A 210 -1.70 17.25 -64.72
C ALA A 210 -3.10 17.16 -65.37
N PHE A 211 -4.15 17.19 -64.55
CA PHE A 211 -5.54 17.26 -65.05
C PHE A 211 -5.80 18.55 -65.83
N GLN A 212 -5.41 19.73 -65.31
CA GLN A 212 -5.54 21.02 -65.97
C GLN A 212 -4.80 21.05 -67.30
N ARG A 213 -3.58 20.49 -67.39
CA ARG A 213 -2.80 20.41 -68.65
C ARG A 213 -3.51 19.55 -69.69
N ARG A 214 -4.13 18.42 -69.31
CA ARG A 214 -4.83 17.52 -70.21
C ARG A 214 -6.15 18.07 -70.71
N ASN A 215 -6.81 18.92 -69.93
CA ASN A 215 -8.13 19.50 -70.26
C ASN A 215 -8.01 20.97 -70.60
N ARG A 216 -6.85 21.48 -71.10
CA ARG A 216 -6.61 22.88 -71.40
C ARG A 216 -7.47 23.42 -72.50
N ASP A 217 -7.94 22.56 -73.45
CA ASP A 217 -8.75 22.90 -74.58
C ASP A 217 -10.28 22.82 -74.30
N VAL A 218 -10.66 22.44 -73.10
CA VAL A 218 -12.04 22.41 -72.66
C VAL A 218 -12.39 23.80 -72.10
N GLU A 219 -12.92 24.68 -72.98
CA GLU A 219 -13.43 25.94 -72.53
C GLU A 219 -14.60 25.76 -71.56
N PRO A 220 -14.57 26.37 -70.40
CA PRO A 220 -15.61 26.21 -69.36
C PRO A 220 -16.99 26.76 -69.81
N GLN A 221 -17.05 27.50 -70.93
CA GLN A 221 -18.24 28.16 -71.41
C GLN A 221 -19.04 27.38 -72.48
N LYS A 222 -18.50 26.24 -72.97
CA LYS A 222 -19.28 25.39 -73.92
C LYS A 222 -19.98 24.29 -73.14
N ILE A 223 -21.28 24.37 -73.02
CA ILE A 223 -22.16 23.34 -72.48
C ILE A 223 -22.07 22.08 -73.36
N SER A 224 -21.12 21.23 -73.12
CA SER A 224 -21.06 19.88 -73.69
C SER A 224 -20.98 18.87 -72.53
N PRO A 225 -21.51 17.64 -72.67
CA PRO A 225 -21.44 16.62 -71.60
C PRO A 225 -20.02 16.40 -71.11
N ARG A 226 -18.98 16.44 -71.96
CA ARG A 226 -17.56 16.30 -71.60
C ARG A 226 -17.06 17.48 -70.79
N ALA A 227 -17.52 18.72 -71.05
CA ALA A 227 -17.17 19.91 -70.30
C ALA A 227 -17.77 19.85 -68.88
N THR A 228 -19.00 19.33 -68.77
CA THR A 228 -19.68 19.14 -67.49
C THR A 228 -18.94 18.07 -66.61
N ASP A 229 -18.54 16.92 -67.17
CA ASP A 229 -17.83 15.88 -66.52
C ASP A 229 -16.42 16.34 -66.05
N ALA A 230 -15.72 17.09 -66.92
CA ALA A 230 -14.41 17.66 -66.56
C ALA A 230 -14.50 18.72 -65.44
N ALA A 231 -15.56 19.54 -65.45
CA ALA A 231 -15.83 20.50 -64.40
C ALA A 231 -16.14 19.82 -63.05
N LEU A 232 -16.93 18.75 -63.06
CA LEU A 232 -17.26 17.98 -61.86
C LEU A 232 -16.01 17.30 -61.28
N GLU A 233 -15.16 16.70 -62.14
CA GLU A 233 -13.90 16.06 -61.71
C GLU A 233 -12.92 17.11 -61.17
N TYR A 234 -12.84 18.30 -61.73
CA TYR A 234 -12.04 19.40 -61.19
C TYR A 234 -12.49 19.82 -59.79
N GLN A 235 -13.80 19.99 -59.60
CA GLN A 235 -14.38 20.33 -58.31
C GLN A 235 -14.09 19.23 -57.27
N ARG A 236 -14.17 17.97 -57.63
CA ARG A 236 -13.88 16.83 -56.77
C ARG A 236 -12.44 16.87 -56.28
N ARG A 237 -11.46 17.15 -57.18
CA ARG A 237 -10.04 17.28 -56.82
C ARG A 237 -9.76 18.48 -55.93
N LEU A 238 -10.43 19.60 -56.16
CA LEU A 238 -10.33 20.76 -55.27
C LEU A 238 -10.84 20.46 -53.86
N ASN A 239 -12.00 19.83 -53.76
CA ASN A 239 -12.56 19.45 -52.46
C ASN A 239 -11.64 18.47 -51.72
N GLU A 240 -11.00 17.54 -52.42
CA GLU A 240 -10.06 16.60 -51.84
C GLU A 240 -8.81 17.31 -51.30
N ILE A 241 -8.26 18.28 -52.03
CA ILE A 241 -7.16 19.13 -51.58
C ILE A 241 -7.58 19.96 -50.36
N GLU A 242 -8.78 20.53 -50.35
CA GLU A 242 -9.32 21.30 -49.22
C GLU A 242 -9.44 20.46 -47.98
N ILE A 243 -10.03 19.26 -48.07
CA ILE A 243 -10.14 18.31 -46.94
C ILE A 243 -8.75 17.97 -46.36
N HIS A 244 -7.75 17.67 -47.21
CA HIS A 244 -6.43 17.35 -46.77
C HIS A 244 -5.69 18.57 -46.20
N SER A 245 -5.95 19.77 -46.69
CA SER A 245 -5.42 21.02 -46.15
C SER A 245 -5.99 21.32 -44.76
N ASP A 246 -7.28 21.09 -44.54
CA ASP A 246 -7.93 21.26 -43.23
C ASP A 246 -7.44 20.22 -42.24
N LEU A 247 -7.25 18.97 -42.69
CA LEU A 247 -6.63 17.92 -41.88
C LEU A 247 -5.20 18.29 -41.47
N TYR A 248 -4.39 18.80 -42.43
CA TYR A 248 -3.04 19.27 -42.16
C TYR A 248 -3.02 20.38 -41.10
N SER A 249 -3.88 21.39 -41.26
CA SER A 249 -3.98 22.50 -40.32
C SER A 249 -4.42 22.05 -38.93
N THR A 250 -5.34 21.09 -38.83
CA THR A 250 -5.83 20.52 -37.58
C THR A 250 -4.71 19.77 -36.86
N VAL A 251 -4.00 18.87 -37.55
CA VAL A 251 -2.89 18.11 -36.98
C VAL A 251 -1.71 19.02 -36.59
N LEU A 252 -1.45 20.06 -37.41
CA LEU A 252 -0.42 21.05 -37.08
C LEU A 252 -0.75 21.81 -35.79
N ASN A 253 -1.99 22.22 -35.63
CA ASN A 253 -2.44 22.88 -34.41
C ASN A 253 -2.31 21.96 -33.18
N GLN A 254 -2.72 20.71 -33.30
CA GLN A 254 -2.53 19.71 -32.22
C GLN A 254 -1.05 19.47 -31.88
N HIS A 255 -0.18 19.41 -32.92
CA HIS A 255 1.26 19.30 -32.76
C HIS A 255 1.85 20.49 -31.99
N GLU A 256 1.45 21.73 -32.34
CA GLU A 256 1.94 22.92 -31.62
C GLU A 256 1.43 22.97 -30.17
N ILE A 257 0.19 22.54 -29.89
CA ILE A 257 -0.32 22.40 -28.53
C ILE A 257 0.53 21.40 -27.74
N ALA A 258 0.75 20.19 -28.27
CA ALA A 258 1.58 19.19 -27.63
C ALA A 258 3.03 19.68 -27.40
N ARG A 259 3.57 20.46 -28.34
CA ARG A 259 4.90 21.08 -28.23
C ARG A 259 4.98 22.11 -27.09
N VAL A 260 3.92 22.87 -26.87
CA VAL A 260 3.81 23.80 -25.75
C VAL A 260 3.70 23.02 -24.43
N GLU A 261 2.91 21.96 -24.38
CA GLU A 261 2.77 21.09 -23.22
C GLU A 261 4.11 20.43 -22.83
N ALA A 262 4.88 19.96 -23.81
CA ALA A 262 6.22 19.40 -23.58
C ALA A 262 7.17 20.36 -22.83
N LYS A 263 6.97 21.67 -23.00
CA LYS A 263 7.79 22.69 -22.32
C LYS A 263 7.30 23.07 -20.93
N LYS A 264 6.06 22.75 -20.58
CA LYS A 264 5.53 23.00 -19.25
C LYS A 264 6.21 22.05 -18.26
N LYS A 265 6.67 22.59 -17.13
CA LYS A 265 7.07 21.79 -15.97
C LYS A 265 5.77 21.32 -15.28
N MET A 266 5.16 20.27 -15.80
CA MET A 266 4.00 19.69 -15.15
C MET A 266 4.42 18.90 -13.92
N THR A 267 3.79 19.21 -12.80
CA THR A 267 3.82 18.40 -11.58
C THR A 267 2.42 17.86 -11.43
N ASP A 268 2.26 16.55 -11.57
CA ASP A 268 0.95 15.89 -11.52
C ASP A 268 0.40 15.78 -10.08
N PHE A 269 1.13 16.33 -9.11
CA PHE A 269 0.71 16.44 -7.72
C PHE A 269 1.28 17.69 -7.08
N GLU A 270 0.59 18.21 -6.09
CA GLU A 270 1.03 19.31 -5.23
C GLU A 270 1.58 18.75 -3.91
N ILE A 271 2.69 19.29 -3.44
CA ILE A 271 3.24 18.94 -2.13
C ILE A 271 2.58 19.86 -1.11
N LEU A 272 1.73 19.28 -0.24
CA LEU A 272 1.09 20.02 0.84
C LEU A 272 2.04 20.22 2.01
N ALA A 273 2.80 19.17 2.38
CA ALA A 273 3.81 19.24 3.41
C ALA A 273 4.98 18.30 3.09
N LEU A 274 6.19 18.79 3.31
CA LEU A 274 7.38 17.95 3.35
C LEU A 274 7.53 17.34 4.75
N ALA A 275 8.13 16.16 4.83
CA ALA A 275 8.40 15.53 6.10
C ALA A 275 9.45 16.31 6.89
N GLU A 276 9.13 16.62 8.13
CA GLU A 276 10.04 17.21 9.10
C GLU A 276 10.51 16.16 10.10
N PRO A 277 11.73 16.28 10.66
CA PRO A 277 12.19 15.37 11.70
C PRO A 277 11.25 15.42 12.91
N ALA A 278 10.73 14.27 13.33
CA ALA A 278 9.83 14.18 14.46
C ALA A 278 10.52 14.65 15.75
N GLU A 279 9.88 15.56 16.49
CA GLU A 279 10.41 16.05 17.78
C GLU A 279 10.28 15.01 18.90
N PHE A 280 9.29 14.13 18.80
CA PHE A 280 9.00 13.10 19.81
C PHE A 280 9.00 11.72 19.16
N GLY A 281 9.63 10.77 19.86
CA GLY A 281 9.58 9.36 19.48
C GLY A 281 8.22 8.74 19.78
N GLU A 282 7.69 8.00 18.84
CA GLU A 282 6.52 7.15 19.05
C GLU A 282 6.92 5.91 19.84
N LYS A 283 6.50 5.84 21.09
CA LYS A 283 6.54 4.62 21.90
C LYS A 283 5.14 4.09 22.05
N THR A 284 4.99 2.77 21.97
CA THR A 284 3.73 2.13 22.36
C THR A 284 3.34 2.68 23.74
N SER A 285 2.16 3.32 23.85
CA SER A 285 1.79 3.98 25.09
C SER A 285 1.78 2.95 26.23
N LEU A 286 2.61 3.18 27.28
CA LEU A 286 2.68 2.33 28.46
C LEU A 286 1.29 2.08 29.07
N ARG A 287 0.38 3.04 28.92
CA ARG A 287 -1.02 2.92 29.40
C ARG A 287 -1.80 1.88 28.62
N MET A 288 -1.73 1.90 27.28
CA MET A 288 -2.41 0.93 26.43
C MET A 288 -1.81 -0.49 26.60
N ALA A 289 -0.48 -0.60 26.62
CA ALA A 289 0.20 -1.88 26.88
C ALA A 289 -0.17 -2.43 28.27
N GLY A 290 -0.23 -1.57 29.29
CA GLY A 290 -0.66 -1.93 30.64
C GLY A 290 -2.10 -2.44 30.68
N LEU A 291 -3.05 -1.72 30.07
CA LEU A 291 -4.46 -2.14 30.01
C LEU A 291 -4.64 -3.50 29.30
N PHE A 292 -3.98 -3.65 28.15
CA PHE A 292 -4.06 -4.90 27.39
C PHE A 292 -3.43 -6.08 28.13
N SER A 293 -2.30 -5.85 28.81
CA SER A 293 -1.63 -6.89 29.59
C SER A 293 -2.42 -7.28 30.85
N ILE A 294 -3.17 -6.37 31.47
CA ILE A 294 -4.10 -6.70 32.56
C ILE A 294 -5.19 -7.64 32.06
N LEU A 295 -5.81 -7.33 30.92
CA LEU A 295 -6.88 -8.16 30.36
C LEU A 295 -6.38 -9.56 30.00
N VAL A 296 -5.27 -9.66 29.26
CA VAL A 296 -4.64 -10.94 28.92
C VAL A 296 -4.17 -11.69 30.18
N GLY A 297 -3.54 -10.98 31.11
CA GLY A 297 -3.06 -11.55 32.37
C GLY A 297 -4.19 -12.12 33.23
N LEU A 298 -5.37 -11.46 33.22
CA LEU A 298 -6.55 -11.94 33.94
C LEU A 298 -7.10 -13.24 33.33
N VAL A 299 -7.16 -13.33 32.01
CA VAL A 299 -7.58 -14.56 31.31
C VAL A 299 -6.60 -15.70 31.58
N VAL A 300 -5.30 -15.46 31.40
CA VAL A 300 -4.26 -16.46 31.64
C VAL A 300 -4.26 -16.92 33.11
N SER A 301 -4.40 -16.00 34.06
CA SER A 301 -4.44 -16.34 35.49
C SER A 301 -5.69 -17.12 35.88
N ALA A 302 -6.84 -16.84 35.28
CA ALA A 302 -8.06 -17.61 35.49
C ALA A 302 -7.90 -19.06 34.99
N VAL A 303 -7.38 -19.24 33.77
CA VAL A 303 -7.08 -20.57 33.22
C VAL A 303 -6.08 -21.31 34.12
N ALA A 304 -5.01 -20.64 34.55
CA ALA A 304 -4.02 -21.22 35.46
C ALA A 304 -4.67 -21.64 36.80
N ALA A 305 -5.58 -20.84 37.37
CA ALA A 305 -6.27 -21.16 38.60
C ALA A 305 -7.13 -22.43 38.45
N PHE A 306 -7.85 -22.58 37.32
CA PHE A 306 -8.63 -23.80 37.03
C PHE A 306 -7.75 -25.03 36.85
N VAL A 307 -6.64 -24.90 36.11
CA VAL A 307 -5.68 -25.98 35.90
C VAL A 307 -5.09 -26.45 37.24
N VAL A 308 -4.67 -25.52 38.08
CA VAL A 308 -4.10 -25.86 39.41
C VAL A 308 -5.15 -26.51 40.33
N GLU A 309 -6.41 -26.04 40.29
CA GLU A 309 -7.48 -26.64 41.08
C GLU A 309 -7.82 -28.03 40.56
N TYR A 310 -7.92 -28.21 39.23
CA TYR A 310 -8.13 -29.51 38.59
C TYR A 310 -7.05 -30.52 38.99
N LEU A 311 -5.76 -30.09 38.91
CA LEU A 311 -4.62 -30.90 39.32
C LEU A 311 -4.66 -31.21 40.83
N ALA A 312 -5.08 -30.27 41.68
CA ALA A 312 -5.19 -30.44 43.12
C ALA A 312 -6.29 -31.45 43.46
N ARG A 313 -7.45 -31.39 42.82
CA ARG A 313 -8.55 -32.35 42.97
C ARG A 313 -8.17 -33.77 42.52
N HIS A 314 -7.41 -33.91 41.46
CA HIS A 314 -6.97 -35.19 40.89
C HIS A 314 -5.73 -35.79 41.65
N ARG A 315 -4.92 -34.97 42.31
CA ARG A 315 -3.85 -35.45 43.20
C ARG A 315 -4.39 -36.30 44.36
N ALA A 316 -5.58 -35.97 44.85
CA ALA A 316 -6.25 -36.77 45.92
C ALA A 316 -6.71 -38.15 45.46
N SER A 317 -6.76 -38.41 44.14
CA SER A 317 -7.26 -39.70 43.57
C SER A 317 -6.15 -40.68 43.12
N GLY A 318 -4.88 -40.42 43.45
CA GLY A 318 -3.74 -41.37 43.24
C GLY A 318 -3.32 -41.61 41.77
N ARG A 319 -4.03 -41.05 40.77
CA ARG A 319 -3.69 -41.20 39.33
C ARG A 319 -2.55 -40.32 38.85
N MET A 320 -2.21 -39.29 39.60
CA MET A 320 -1.14 -38.32 39.22
C MET A 320 0.25 -38.79 39.49
N ASP A 321 0.46 -39.67 40.48
CA ASP A 321 1.80 -40.19 40.78
C ASP A 321 2.35 -41.06 39.65
N PHE A 322 1.43 -41.68 38.86
CA PHE A 322 1.80 -42.42 37.67
C PHE A 322 2.26 -41.50 36.53
N ILE A 323 1.51 -40.40 36.26
CA ILE A 323 1.80 -39.45 35.17
C ILE A 323 3.08 -38.63 35.47
N LEU A 324 3.26 -38.22 36.72
CA LEU A 324 4.47 -37.49 37.13
C LEU A 324 5.72 -38.40 37.15
N GLY A 325 5.54 -39.69 37.41
CA GLY A 325 6.59 -40.70 37.27
C GLY A 325 7.02 -40.89 35.81
N GLU A 326 6.08 -40.93 34.89
CA GLU A 326 6.32 -41.07 33.44
C GLU A 326 7.00 -39.81 32.86
N LEU A 327 6.50 -38.61 33.18
CA LEU A 327 7.10 -37.32 32.77
C LEU A 327 8.54 -37.15 33.34
N ARG A 328 8.79 -37.56 34.57
CA ARG A 328 10.12 -37.52 35.17
C ARG A 328 11.09 -38.45 34.43
N ASN A 329 10.65 -39.65 34.08
CA ASN A 329 11.41 -40.59 33.29
C ASN A 329 11.69 -40.06 31.86
N ASP A 330 10.76 -39.37 31.24
CA ASP A 330 10.95 -38.76 29.92
C ASP A 330 11.94 -37.60 29.98
N VAL A 331 11.88 -36.74 31.00
CA VAL A 331 12.85 -35.66 31.23
C VAL A 331 14.26 -36.23 31.50
N GLU A 332 14.38 -37.33 32.24
CA GLU A 332 15.69 -37.99 32.45
C GLU A 332 16.21 -38.63 31.15
N ARG A 333 15.36 -39.23 30.33
CA ARG A 333 15.73 -39.73 28.99
C ARG A 333 16.16 -38.60 28.05
N PHE A 334 15.46 -37.45 28.09
CA PHE A 334 15.83 -36.26 27.30
C PHE A 334 17.17 -35.67 27.75
N ARG A 335 17.43 -35.65 29.06
CA ARG A 335 18.71 -35.20 29.62
C ARG A 335 19.87 -36.12 29.30
N GLN A 336 19.62 -37.45 29.18
CA GLN A 336 20.64 -38.43 28.76
C GLN A 336 20.92 -38.36 27.26
N PHE A 337 19.92 -37.94 26.45
CA PHE A 337 20.10 -37.82 25.00
C PHE A 337 20.87 -36.56 24.59
N PHE A 338 20.70 -35.45 25.31
CA PHE A 338 21.40 -34.17 25.05
C PHE A 338 22.66 -33.96 25.94
N GLY A 339 22.96 -34.86 26.85
CA GLY A 339 24.08 -34.76 27.79
C GLY A 339 25.30 -35.62 27.45
N ARG A 340 25.44 -36.11 26.21
CA ARG A 340 26.71 -36.72 25.77
C ARG A 340 27.55 -35.71 25.00
N PRO A 341 28.81 -35.45 25.45
CA PRO A 341 29.76 -34.56 24.79
C PRO A 341 30.20 -35.05 23.41
#